data_9a1e0f597d56f6bae951077b9b7c3370
#
_entry.id   9a1e0f597d56f6bae951077b9b7c3370
#
_cell.length_a   1.000
_cell.length_b   1.000
_cell.length_c   1.000
_cell.angle_alpha   90.00
_cell.angle_beta   90.00
_cell.angle_gamma   90.00
#
_symmetry.space_group_name_H-M   'P 1'
#
loop_
_entity.id
_entity.type
_entity.pdbx_description
1 polymer ?
#
loop_
_entity_poly.entity_id
_entity_poly.type
_entity_poly.pdbx_seq_one_letter_code
_entity_poly.pdbx_strand_id
1 'polypeptide(L)'
;VKHYGVWPLRMAAQSCFGTDAWPEAIPRPQATIEFELRDARAVADAVAELKGKGYTFIHDARQEPWGQTVARLLGPEGLLIGLSFAPWLHVPTGTA
;
A
#
# COMPACT_ATOMS: atom_id res chain seq x y z
N VAL A 1 10.36 -3.43 -11.98
CA VAL A 1 10.32 -2.50 -10.83
C VAL A 1 10.59 -1.10 -11.33
N LYS A 2 9.66 -0.21 -11.12
CA LYS A 2 9.82 1.16 -11.59
C LYS A 2 10.72 1.98 -10.68
N HIS A 3 10.67 1.69 -9.42
CA HIS A 3 11.56 2.33 -8.44
C HIS A 3 11.56 1.53 -7.15
N TYR A 4 12.56 1.77 -6.35
CA TYR A 4 12.62 1.22 -5.02
C TYR A 4 13.27 2.24 -4.09
N GLY A 5 13.09 2.04 -2.79
CA GLY A 5 13.66 2.93 -1.81
C GLY A 5 13.77 2.27 -0.46
N VAL A 6 14.35 3.00 0.48
CA VAL A 6 14.43 2.58 1.87
C VAL A 6 13.47 3.44 2.68
N TRP A 7 12.75 2.80 3.58
CA TRP A 7 11.67 3.41 4.29
C TRP A 7 11.80 3.10 5.78
N PRO A 8 12.04 4.11 6.64
CA PRO A 8 12.14 3.86 8.07
C PRO A 8 10.87 3.23 8.63
N LEU A 9 11.02 2.31 9.59
CA LEU A 9 9.89 1.61 10.16
C LEU A 9 8.84 2.57 10.74
N ARG A 10 9.27 3.67 11.35
CA ARG A 10 8.33 4.65 11.90
C ARG A 10 7.44 5.27 10.81
N MET A 11 7.97 5.45 9.60
CA MET A 11 7.18 5.99 8.48
C MET A 11 6.18 4.95 7.99
N ALA A 12 6.57 3.69 7.96
CA ALA A 12 5.65 2.62 7.63
C ALA A 12 4.53 2.53 8.67
N ALA A 13 4.86 2.67 9.95
CA ALA A 13 3.88 2.68 11.02
C ALA A 13 2.90 3.85 10.85
N GLN A 14 3.42 5.03 10.52
CA GLN A 14 2.60 6.20 10.29
C GLN A 14 1.63 5.98 9.14
N SER A 15 2.10 5.42 8.03
CA SER A 15 1.26 5.16 6.87
C SER A 15 0.23 4.08 7.11
N CYS A 16 0.57 3.05 7.86
CA CYS A 16 -0.33 1.91 8.08
C CYS A 16 -1.29 2.14 9.24
N PHE A 17 -0.81 2.75 10.32
CA PHE A 17 -1.54 2.81 11.59
C PHE A 17 -1.73 4.22 12.12
N GLY A 18 -1.12 5.21 11.51
CA GLY A 18 -1.25 6.59 11.94
C GLY A 18 -0.44 6.94 13.19
N THR A 19 0.50 6.09 13.59
CA THR A 19 1.38 6.33 14.75
C THR A 19 2.82 6.08 14.37
N ASP A 20 3.76 6.59 15.18
CA ASP A 20 5.18 6.40 14.93
C ASP A 20 5.69 5.02 15.32
N ALA A 21 4.91 4.27 16.10
CA ALA A 21 5.32 2.97 16.60
C ALA A 21 4.58 1.86 15.86
N TRP A 22 5.34 0.88 15.36
CA TRP A 22 4.73 -0.31 14.79
C TRP A 22 4.13 -1.15 15.92
N PRO A 23 2.86 -1.63 15.78
CA PRO A 23 2.23 -2.42 16.84
C PRO A 23 3.01 -3.69 17.13
N GLU A 24 3.23 -3.96 18.44
CA GLU A 24 4.00 -5.12 18.85
C GLU A 24 3.37 -6.45 18.46
N ALA A 25 2.04 -6.49 18.39
CA ALA A 25 1.31 -7.71 18.08
C ALA A 25 1.40 -8.09 16.59
N ILE A 26 1.90 -7.19 15.74
CA ILE A 26 1.96 -7.40 14.29
C ILE A 26 3.41 -7.53 13.87
N PRO A 27 3.79 -8.58 13.13
CA PRO A 27 5.17 -8.73 12.67
C PRO A 27 5.67 -7.49 11.95
N ARG A 28 6.91 -7.11 12.22
CA ARG A 28 7.53 -5.98 11.53
C ARG A 28 7.91 -6.40 10.12
N PRO A 29 7.50 -5.63 9.11
CA PRO A 29 7.83 -6.00 7.74
C PRO A 29 9.31 -5.73 7.45
N GLN A 30 9.94 -6.64 6.75
CA GLN A 30 11.32 -6.46 6.26
C GLN A 30 11.35 -5.78 4.91
N ALA A 31 10.25 -5.87 4.18
CA ALA A 31 10.13 -5.29 2.86
C ALA A 31 8.68 -4.97 2.57
N THR A 32 8.46 -4.08 1.64
CA THR A 32 7.12 -3.78 1.14
C THR A 32 7.14 -3.80 -0.39
N ILE A 33 6.05 -4.26 -0.98
CA ILE A 33 5.85 -4.22 -2.42
C ILE A 33 4.53 -3.52 -2.67
N GLU A 34 4.54 -2.55 -3.57
CA GLU A 34 3.32 -1.89 -3.99
C GLU A 34 3.02 -2.26 -5.43
N PHE A 35 1.78 -2.69 -5.66
CA PHE A 35 1.26 -2.96 -6.99
C PHE A 35 0.47 -1.74 -7.43
N GLU A 36 0.95 -1.10 -8.50
CA GLU A 36 0.28 0.07 -9.03
C GLU A 36 -0.85 -0.36 -9.95
N LEU A 37 -2.07 0.11 -9.66
CA LEU A 37 -3.26 -0.21 -10.43
C LEU A 37 -3.67 1.00 -11.27
N ARG A 38 -4.60 0.80 -12.20
CA ARG A 38 -4.89 1.82 -13.21
C ARG A 38 -5.67 3.02 -12.70
N ASP A 39 -6.46 2.84 -11.63
CA ASP A 39 -7.24 3.94 -11.03
C ASP A 39 -7.68 3.56 -9.61
N ALA A 40 -8.31 4.53 -8.93
CA ALA A 40 -8.74 4.33 -7.55
C ALA A 40 -9.80 3.25 -7.43
N ARG A 41 -10.66 3.11 -8.43
CA ARG A 41 -11.70 2.09 -8.40
C ARG A 41 -11.09 0.70 -8.47
N ALA A 42 -10.04 0.53 -9.27
CA ALA A 42 -9.34 -0.75 -9.36
C ALA A 42 -8.76 -1.15 -8.01
N VAL A 43 -8.29 -0.18 -7.21
CA VAL A 43 -7.82 -0.45 -5.85
C VAL A 43 -8.97 -0.98 -4.99
N ALA A 44 -10.12 -0.30 -5.01
CA ALA A 44 -11.28 -0.73 -4.23
C ALA A 44 -11.76 -2.11 -4.65
N ASP A 45 -11.79 -2.38 -5.96
CA ASP A 45 -12.23 -3.68 -6.48
C ASP A 45 -11.27 -4.79 -6.05
N ALA A 46 -9.98 -4.53 -6.08
CA ALA A 46 -8.97 -5.51 -5.66
C ALA A 46 -9.10 -5.81 -4.16
N VAL A 47 -9.36 -4.79 -3.35
CA VAL A 47 -9.60 -4.99 -1.91
C VAL A 47 -10.80 -5.92 -1.69
N ALA A 48 -11.90 -5.65 -2.38
CA ALA A 48 -13.11 -6.47 -2.25
C ALA A 48 -12.84 -7.92 -2.65
N GLU A 49 -12.13 -8.12 -3.75
CA GLU A 49 -11.80 -9.47 -4.23
C GLU A 49 -10.93 -10.22 -3.23
N LEU A 50 -9.89 -9.59 -2.71
CA LEU A 50 -8.98 -10.23 -1.78
C LEU A 50 -9.64 -10.50 -0.44
N LYS A 51 -10.49 -9.61 0.03
CA LYS A 51 -11.28 -9.88 1.25
C LYS A 51 -12.20 -11.07 1.05
N GLY A 52 -12.80 -11.19 -0.13
CA GLY A 52 -13.64 -12.34 -0.45
C GLY A 52 -12.87 -13.66 -0.45
N LYS A 53 -11.55 -13.60 -0.66
CA LYS A 53 -10.68 -14.76 -0.62
C LYS A 53 -10.09 -15.02 0.76
N GLY A 54 -10.46 -14.23 1.76
CA GLY A 54 -10.04 -14.46 3.14
C GLY A 54 -8.83 -13.66 3.59
N TYR A 55 -8.32 -12.74 2.79
CA TYR A 55 -7.21 -11.89 3.21
C TYR A 55 -7.69 -10.76 4.11
N THR A 56 -6.88 -10.46 5.13
CA THR A 56 -7.18 -9.40 6.10
C THR A 56 -6.32 -8.18 5.79
N PHE A 57 -6.94 -7.01 5.70
CA PHE A 57 -6.23 -5.78 5.39
C PHE A 57 -5.91 -4.99 6.64
N ILE A 58 -4.76 -4.31 6.65
CA ILE A 58 -4.42 -3.33 7.67
C ILE A 58 -5.37 -2.14 7.56
N HIS A 59 -5.56 -1.66 6.32
CA HIS A 59 -6.62 -0.70 6.04
C HIS A 59 -7.10 -0.90 4.61
N ASP A 60 -8.37 -0.56 4.39
CA ASP A 60 -8.98 -0.62 3.08
C ASP A 60 -8.49 0.53 2.20
N ALA A 61 -8.96 0.57 0.96
CA ALA A 61 -8.63 1.65 0.05
C ALA A 61 -9.00 3.00 0.68
N ARG A 62 -8.02 3.90 0.73
CA ARG A 62 -8.25 5.26 1.23
C ARG A 62 -7.36 6.23 0.46
N GLN A 63 -7.83 7.46 0.33
CA GLN A 63 -7.04 8.50 -0.30
C GLN A 63 -6.15 9.16 0.73
N GLU A 64 -4.87 9.20 0.46
CA GLU A 64 -3.90 9.85 1.32
C GLU A 64 -3.85 11.35 1.03
N PRO A 65 -3.36 12.18 1.98
CA PRO A 65 -3.29 13.63 1.76
C PRO A 65 -2.52 14.05 0.51
N TRP A 66 -1.57 13.23 0.06
CA TRP A 66 -0.79 13.54 -1.14
C TRP A 66 -1.45 13.05 -2.43
N GLY A 67 -2.67 12.53 -2.37
CA GLY A 67 -3.46 12.18 -3.54
C GLY A 67 -3.39 10.73 -3.99
N GLN A 68 -2.63 9.91 -3.30
CA GLN A 68 -2.55 8.48 -3.57
C GLN A 68 -3.76 7.77 -2.97
N THR A 69 -4.33 6.83 -3.71
CA THR A 69 -5.30 5.89 -3.16
C THR A 69 -4.57 4.58 -2.90
N VAL A 70 -4.61 4.09 -1.67
CA VAL A 70 -3.83 2.90 -1.32
C VAL A 70 -4.54 2.08 -0.25
N ALA A 71 -4.43 0.76 -0.38
CA ALA A 71 -4.84 -0.21 0.63
C ALA A 71 -3.61 -1.04 0.99
N ARG A 72 -3.51 -1.47 2.24
CA ARG A 72 -2.34 -2.23 2.68
C ARG A 72 -2.75 -3.47 3.44
N LEU A 73 -2.01 -4.56 3.19
CA LEU A 73 -2.19 -5.81 3.90
C LEU A 73 -0.81 -6.39 4.20
N LEU A 74 -0.77 -7.25 5.22
CA LEU A 74 0.45 -7.98 5.57
C LEU A 74 0.26 -9.42 5.10
N GLY A 75 1.14 -9.85 4.20
CA GLY A 75 1.12 -11.22 3.72
C GLY A 75 1.57 -12.21 4.78
N PRO A 76 1.28 -13.50 4.59
CA PRO A 76 1.59 -14.52 5.59
C PRO A 76 3.08 -14.63 5.89
N GLU A 77 3.93 -14.26 4.95
CA GLU A 77 5.39 -14.28 5.14
C GLU A 77 5.92 -12.99 5.77
N GLY A 78 5.05 -12.07 6.18
CA GLY A 78 5.48 -10.81 6.76
C GLY A 78 5.82 -9.73 5.73
N LEU A 79 5.47 -9.93 4.47
CA LEU A 79 5.66 -8.92 3.44
C LEU A 79 4.52 -7.90 3.49
N LEU A 80 4.88 -6.63 3.60
CA LEU A 80 3.88 -5.57 3.55
C LEU A 80 3.53 -5.31 2.09
N ILE A 81 2.25 -5.40 1.77
CA ILE A 81 1.77 -5.27 0.39
C ILE A 81 0.86 -4.05 0.29
N GLY A 82 1.11 -3.21 -0.71
CA GLY A 82 0.26 -2.08 -1.02
C GLY A 82 -0.41 -2.27 -2.37
N LEU A 83 -1.70 -1.99 -2.43
CA LEU A 83 -2.44 -1.86 -3.69
C LEU A 83 -2.69 -0.38 -3.87
N SER A 84 -2.15 0.20 -4.93
CA SER A 84 -1.97 1.63 -5.01
C SER A 84 -2.45 2.18 -6.35
N PHE A 85 -2.97 3.38 -6.31
CA PHE A 85 -3.08 4.24 -7.47
C PHE A 85 -2.45 5.58 -7.11
N ALA A 86 -1.29 5.85 -7.70
CA ALA A 86 -0.57 7.10 -7.53
C ALA A 86 -0.68 7.87 -8.86
N PRO A 87 -1.52 8.91 -8.92
CA PRO A 87 -1.79 9.58 -10.20
C PRO A 87 -0.55 10.04 -10.94
N TRP A 88 0.48 10.47 -10.21
CA TRP A 88 1.71 10.96 -10.84
C TRP A 88 2.48 9.87 -11.59
N LEU A 89 2.22 8.59 -11.33
CA LEU A 89 2.87 7.50 -12.05
C LEU A 89 2.20 7.22 -13.39
N HIS A 90 1.03 7.80 -13.64
CA HIS A 90 0.27 7.59 -14.86
C HIS A 90 0.31 8.78 -15.80
N VAL A 91 1.00 9.84 -15.41
CA VAL A 91 1.17 11.01 -16.27
C VAL A 91 2.11 10.65 -17.38
N PRO A 92 1.76 10.96 -18.65
CA PRO A 92 2.67 10.73 -19.77
C PRO A 92 4.00 11.42 -19.52
N THR A 93 5.08 10.71 -19.77
CA THR A 93 6.38 11.30 -19.58
C THR A 93 6.72 12.04 -20.82
N GLY A 94 6.35 13.00 -20.98
CA GLY A 94 6.74 13.80 -21.90
C GLY A 94 7.17 13.44 -23.15
N THR A 95 7.57 13.45 -23.41
CA THR A 95 7.84 13.18 -24.17
C THR A 95 8.26 12.42 -24.52
N ALA A 96 7.97 12.08 -23.96
CA ALA A 96 8.46 11.02 -24.18
C ALA A 96 8.78 10.85 -25.15
#